data_2106638c6d0cd0237ea3053b410db0da
#
_entry.id   2106638c6d0cd0237ea3053b410db0da
#
_cell.length_a   1.000
_cell.length_b   1.000
_cell.length_c   1.000
_cell.angle_alpha   90.00
_cell.angle_beta   90.00
_cell.angle_gamma   90.00
#
_symmetry.space_group_name_H-M   'P 1'
#
loop_
_entity.id
_entity.type
_entity.pdbx_description
1 polymer ?
#
loop_
_entity_poly.entity_id
_entity_poly.type
_entity_poly.pdbx_seq_one_letter_code
_entity_poly.pdbx_strand_id
1 'polypeptide(L)'
;MPQQKSKKIFIYLFLFFIVGTFNNKNFYSSNFLKIDFISIKGLDEKNNSQLVRNLNFLKNDNLFFLNKNEIKEIINANNLVETFSVFKIYPSSLYIKLDETKFLAKLKKNDNIYLLGSNGKFIKENSNKKNSLPFIFGDFQIVDFFKLKKVIDETNFNYGKIKNLYFYKSGRWDIELNNDILIKY
;
A
#
# COMPACT_ATOMS: atom_id res chain seq x y z
N MET A 1 23.54 57.05 -18.63
CA MET A 1 22.76 56.12 -17.76
C MET A 1 22.08 55.09 -18.62
N PRO A 2 22.53 53.86 -18.69
CA PRO A 2 21.86 52.84 -19.47
C PRO A 2 20.79 52.17 -18.60
N GLN A 3 19.62 52.07 -19.16
CA GLN A 3 18.34 51.81 -18.55
C GLN A 3 18.19 50.38 -18.05
N GLN A 4 17.74 50.22 -16.79
CA GLN A 4 17.27 48.97 -16.17
C GLN A 4 15.97 48.39 -16.80
N LYS A 5 15.56 48.88 -17.97
CA LYS A 5 14.32 48.47 -18.66
C LYS A 5 14.38 47.04 -19.21
N SER A 6 15.55 46.54 -19.49
CA SER A 6 15.74 45.21 -20.14
C SER A 6 15.28 44.04 -19.27
N LYS A 7 15.57 44.02 -17.98
CA LYS A 7 15.22 42.88 -17.09
C LYS A 7 13.71 42.77 -16.85
N LYS A 8 12.98 43.87 -16.73
CA LYS A 8 11.52 43.84 -16.56
C LYS A 8 10.80 43.37 -17.81
N ILE A 9 11.29 43.69 -18.99
CA ILE A 9 10.74 43.21 -20.27
C ILE A 9 10.88 41.69 -20.37
N PHE A 10 12.02 41.13 -19.99
CA PHE A 10 12.21 39.67 -19.99
C PHE A 10 11.26 38.96 -19.00
N ILE A 11 11.00 39.55 -17.82
CA ILE A 11 10.05 39.00 -16.85
C ILE A 11 8.62 39.00 -17.42
N TYR A 12 8.19 40.09 -18.05
CA TYR A 12 6.86 40.18 -18.67
C TYR A 12 6.73 39.26 -19.89
N LEU A 13 7.78 39.08 -20.68
CA LEU A 13 7.81 38.18 -21.80
C LEU A 13 7.77 36.71 -21.33
N PHE A 14 8.46 36.39 -20.25
CA PHE A 14 8.41 35.09 -19.60
C PHE A 14 7.01 34.78 -19.01
N LEU A 15 6.39 35.76 -18.31
CA LEU A 15 5.02 35.64 -17.82
C LEU A 15 4.01 35.47 -18.95
N PHE A 16 4.16 36.22 -20.06
CA PHE A 16 3.33 36.08 -21.26
C PHE A 16 3.43 34.65 -21.88
N PHE A 17 4.63 34.09 -21.97
CA PHE A 17 4.82 32.72 -22.39
C PHE A 17 4.17 31.75 -21.45
N ILE A 18 4.29 31.89 -20.12
CA ILE A 18 3.62 31.05 -19.14
C ILE A 18 2.12 31.09 -19.34
N VAL A 19 1.50 32.26 -19.37
CA VAL A 19 0.04 32.42 -19.56
C VAL A 19 -0.42 31.87 -20.90
N GLY A 20 0.32 32.11 -21.98
CA GLY A 20 0.01 31.58 -23.32
C GLY A 20 0.09 30.06 -23.41
N THR A 21 1.01 29.43 -22.67
CA THR A 21 1.17 27.96 -22.68
C THR A 21 0.16 27.25 -21.78
N PHE A 22 -0.20 27.83 -20.62
CA PHE A 22 -1.17 27.23 -19.70
C PHE A 22 -2.61 27.20 -20.22
N ASN A 23 -2.99 28.10 -21.14
CA ASN A 23 -4.36 28.13 -21.68
C ASN A 23 -4.51 27.37 -23.00
N ASN A 24 -3.49 26.65 -23.45
CA ASN A 24 -3.53 25.90 -24.69
C ASN A 24 -4.11 24.52 -24.48
N LYS A 25 -5.38 24.28 -24.89
CA LYS A 25 -6.06 22.97 -24.82
C LYS A 25 -5.28 21.85 -25.53
N ASN A 26 -4.43 22.18 -26.49
CA ASN A 26 -3.56 21.21 -27.17
C ASN A 26 -2.44 20.67 -26.28
N PHE A 27 -2.11 21.35 -25.17
CA PHE A 27 -1.13 20.83 -24.21
C PHE A 27 -1.67 19.61 -23.44
N TYR A 28 -2.98 19.55 -23.22
CA TYR A 28 -3.63 18.39 -22.62
C TYR A 28 -3.70 17.17 -23.56
N SER A 29 -3.68 17.41 -24.86
CA SER A 29 -3.72 16.37 -25.88
C SER A 29 -2.34 15.99 -26.45
N SER A 30 -1.26 16.59 -25.92
CA SER A 30 0.08 16.29 -26.41
C SER A 30 0.45 14.83 -26.11
N ASN A 31 0.75 14.07 -27.17
CA ASN A 31 1.18 12.67 -27.08
C ASN A 31 2.48 12.51 -26.26
N PHE A 32 3.21 13.60 -26.06
CA PHE A 32 4.52 13.63 -25.40
C PHE A 32 4.49 13.23 -23.91
N LEU A 33 3.38 13.46 -23.21
CA LEU A 33 3.23 13.14 -21.77
C LEU A 33 2.22 12.02 -21.51
N LYS A 34 1.83 11.27 -22.53
CA LYS A 34 0.97 10.09 -22.36
C LYS A 34 1.71 8.97 -21.66
N ILE A 35 1.02 8.26 -20.79
CA ILE A 35 1.58 7.10 -20.13
C ILE A 35 1.64 5.95 -21.11
N ASP A 36 2.85 5.55 -21.50
CA ASP A 36 3.10 4.40 -22.36
C ASP A 36 3.48 3.16 -21.54
N PHE A 37 4.23 3.39 -20.46
CA PHE A 37 4.80 2.33 -19.66
C PHE A 37 4.40 2.42 -18.19
N ILE A 38 3.83 1.32 -17.66
CA ILE A 38 3.50 1.17 -16.23
C ILE A 38 4.28 -0.01 -15.69
N SER A 39 5.08 0.21 -14.65
CA SER A 39 5.80 -0.84 -13.95
C SER A 39 5.48 -0.83 -12.45
N ILE A 40 5.28 -2.02 -11.89
CA ILE A 40 4.96 -2.23 -10.48
C ILE A 40 5.95 -3.25 -9.94
N LYS A 41 6.51 -2.95 -8.75
CA LYS A 41 7.42 -3.86 -8.04
C LYS A 41 7.10 -3.87 -6.54
N GLY A 42 7.36 -4.99 -5.89
CA GLY A 42 7.24 -5.13 -4.42
C GLY A 42 6.46 -6.36 -3.98
N LEU A 43 5.57 -6.90 -4.81
CA LEU A 43 4.93 -8.20 -4.60
C LEU A 43 5.57 -9.27 -5.51
N ASP A 44 5.00 -10.49 -5.47
CA ASP A 44 5.35 -11.53 -6.44
C ASP A 44 4.96 -11.15 -7.87
N GLU A 45 5.54 -11.80 -8.85
CA GLU A 45 5.38 -11.47 -10.28
C GLU A 45 3.91 -11.53 -10.74
N LYS A 46 3.15 -12.53 -10.23
CA LYS A 46 1.74 -12.72 -10.57
C LYS A 46 0.89 -11.55 -10.08
N ASN A 47 1.06 -11.14 -8.82
CA ASN A 47 0.32 -10.04 -8.22
C ASN A 47 0.73 -8.68 -8.83
N ASN A 48 2.03 -8.46 -9.06
CA ASN A 48 2.50 -7.26 -9.77
C ASN A 48 1.88 -7.14 -11.16
N SER A 49 1.90 -8.23 -11.95
CA SER A 49 1.33 -8.26 -13.29
C SER A 49 -0.18 -8.06 -13.31
N GLN A 50 -0.89 -8.55 -12.29
CA GLN A 50 -2.34 -8.33 -12.14
C GLN A 50 -2.63 -6.86 -11.87
N LEU A 51 -1.87 -6.21 -10.98
CA LEU A 51 -2.02 -4.79 -10.69
C LEU A 51 -1.69 -3.92 -11.91
N VAL A 52 -0.66 -4.28 -12.71
CA VAL A 52 -0.37 -3.60 -13.97
C VAL A 52 -1.57 -3.69 -14.93
N ARG A 53 -2.20 -4.87 -15.05
CA ARG A 53 -3.41 -5.03 -15.88
C ARG A 53 -4.56 -4.17 -15.38
N ASN A 54 -4.77 -4.10 -14.06
CA ASN A 54 -5.84 -3.30 -13.46
C ASN A 54 -5.63 -1.79 -13.67
N LEU A 55 -4.38 -1.35 -13.81
CA LEU A 55 -4.02 0.05 -14.07
C LEU A 55 -3.84 0.37 -15.57
N ASN A 56 -4.08 -0.61 -16.46
CA ASN A 56 -3.83 -0.43 -17.90
C ASN A 56 -4.72 0.64 -18.55
N PHE A 57 -5.86 0.98 -17.95
CA PHE A 57 -6.74 2.07 -18.41
C PHE A 57 -6.06 3.44 -18.33
N LEU A 58 -5.05 3.60 -17.46
CA LEU A 58 -4.25 4.84 -17.36
C LEU A 58 -3.32 5.05 -18.56
N LYS A 59 -3.12 4.02 -19.40
CA LYS A 59 -2.37 4.20 -20.64
C LYS A 59 -3.11 5.17 -21.56
N ASN A 60 -2.37 6.09 -22.10
CA ASN A 60 -2.84 7.24 -22.87
C ASN A 60 -3.36 8.42 -22.03
N ASP A 61 -3.47 8.31 -20.72
CA ASP A 61 -3.70 9.47 -19.86
C ASP A 61 -2.44 10.34 -19.79
N ASN A 62 -2.66 11.61 -19.49
CA ASN A 62 -1.54 12.54 -19.35
C ASN A 62 -0.87 12.35 -17.99
N LEU A 63 0.42 11.97 -18.00
CA LEU A 63 1.21 11.71 -16.80
C LEU A 63 1.25 12.92 -15.83
N PHE A 64 1.22 14.15 -16.36
CA PHE A 64 1.26 15.36 -15.55
C PHE A 64 -0.01 15.53 -14.72
N PHE A 65 -1.17 15.29 -15.35
CA PHE A 65 -2.50 15.47 -14.73
C PHE A 65 -3.06 14.21 -14.08
N LEU A 66 -2.25 13.17 -13.96
CA LEU A 66 -2.64 11.87 -13.41
C LEU A 66 -3.33 12.00 -12.05
N ASN A 67 -4.53 11.44 -11.94
CA ASN A 67 -5.30 11.38 -10.69
C ASN A 67 -4.76 10.25 -9.79
N LYS A 68 -4.12 10.65 -8.68
CA LYS A 68 -3.56 9.69 -7.72
C LYS A 68 -4.62 8.89 -6.95
N ASN A 69 -5.85 9.39 -6.84
CA ASN A 69 -6.90 8.73 -6.05
C ASN A 69 -7.34 7.41 -6.68
N GLU A 70 -7.48 7.37 -8.01
CA GLU A 70 -7.84 6.14 -8.74
C GLU A 70 -6.77 5.05 -8.56
N ILE A 71 -5.50 5.43 -8.63
CA ILE A 71 -4.39 4.51 -8.37
C ILE A 71 -4.46 3.97 -6.93
N LYS A 72 -4.71 4.87 -5.97
CA LYS A 72 -4.81 4.54 -4.55
C LYS A 72 -5.93 3.52 -4.28
N GLU A 73 -7.10 3.71 -4.86
CA GLU A 73 -8.23 2.80 -4.70
C GLU A 73 -7.90 1.39 -5.20
N ILE A 74 -7.34 1.28 -6.42
CA ILE A 74 -6.99 0.00 -7.03
C ILE A 74 -5.90 -0.71 -6.24
N ILE A 75 -4.87 0.00 -5.81
CA ILE A 75 -3.77 -0.60 -5.05
C ILE A 75 -4.24 -1.00 -3.66
N ASN A 76 -5.03 -0.17 -2.97
CA ASN A 76 -5.56 -0.47 -1.65
C ASN A 76 -6.60 -1.60 -1.65
N ALA A 77 -7.22 -1.91 -2.79
CA ALA A 77 -8.09 -3.08 -2.93
C ALA A 77 -7.29 -4.40 -2.85
N ASN A 78 -5.99 -4.38 -3.08
CA ASN A 78 -5.14 -5.56 -2.91
C ASN A 78 -4.75 -5.72 -1.43
N ASN A 79 -5.14 -6.86 -0.84
CA ASN A 79 -4.90 -7.12 0.58
C ASN A 79 -3.42 -7.40 0.92
N LEU A 80 -2.58 -7.72 -0.06
CA LEU A 80 -1.15 -7.94 0.13
C LEU A 80 -0.34 -6.65 0.28
N VAL A 81 -0.92 -5.50 -0.06
CA VAL A 81 -0.20 -4.23 -0.02
C VAL A 81 -0.31 -3.60 1.37
N GLU A 82 0.84 -3.34 1.98
CA GLU A 82 0.98 -2.55 3.22
C GLU A 82 0.99 -1.06 2.90
N THR A 83 1.98 -0.64 2.11
CA THR A 83 2.15 0.75 1.66
C THR A 83 2.57 0.78 0.20
N PHE A 84 2.47 1.95 -0.42
CA PHE A 84 2.95 2.13 -1.79
C PHE A 84 3.42 3.56 -2.04
N SER A 85 4.29 3.69 -3.05
CA SER A 85 4.78 4.96 -3.55
C SER A 85 4.65 5.02 -5.07
N VAL A 86 4.19 6.16 -5.60
CA VAL A 86 3.98 6.38 -7.03
C VAL A 86 4.98 7.41 -7.54
N PHE A 87 5.77 7.03 -8.52
CA PHE A 87 6.78 7.86 -9.15
C PHE A 87 6.44 8.10 -10.62
N LYS A 88 6.36 9.36 -11.00
CA LYS A 88 6.23 9.80 -12.39
C LYS A 88 7.63 9.91 -12.99
N ILE A 89 7.93 9.09 -13.98
CA ILE A 89 9.21 9.10 -14.71
C ILE A 89 8.94 9.66 -16.09
N TYR A 90 9.25 10.94 -16.23
CA TYR A 90 9.03 11.65 -17.50
C TYR A 90 9.92 11.09 -18.63
N PRO A 91 9.43 11.09 -19.88
CA PRO A 91 8.19 11.74 -20.33
C PRO A 91 6.92 10.90 -20.21
N SER A 92 6.98 9.55 -20.12
CA SER A 92 5.83 8.68 -20.38
C SER A 92 5.72 7.45 -19.47
N SER A 93 6.48 7.39 -18.37
CA SER A 93 6.52 6.19 -17.52
C SER A 93 5.99 6.42 -16.12
N LEU A 94 5.21 5.44 -15.62
CA LEU A 94 4.71 5.39 -14.26
C LEU A 94 5.36 4.19 -13.55
N TYR A 95 6.07 4.46 -12.45
CA TYR A 95 6.64 3.43 -11.60
C TYR A 95 5.95 3.43 -10.24
N ILE A 96 5.49 2.26 -9.81
CA ILE A 96 4.84 2.06 -8.52
C ILE A 96 5.65 1.05 -7.72
N LYS A 97 6.11 1.49 -6.55
CA LYS A 97 6.77 0.64 -5.57
C LYS A 97 5.76 0.27 -4.51
N LEU A 98 5.63 -1.03 -4.24
CA LEU A 98 4.78 -1.59 -3.20
C LEU A 98 5.64 -2.15 -2.08
N ASP A 99 5.14 -2.07 -0.86
CA ASP A 99 5.65 -2.82 0.28
C ASP A 99 4.61 -3.89 0.64
N GLU A 100 5.06 -5.13 0.74
CA GLU A 100 4.19 -6.27 1.05
C GLU A 100 3.87 -6.30 2.55
N THR A 101 2.60 -6.61 2.89
CA THR A 101 2.15 -6.75 4.27
C THR A 101 2.86 -7.92 4.96
N LYS A 102 3.17 -7.76 6.25
CA LYS A 102 3.71 -8.84 7.08
C LYS A 102 2.57 -9.61 7.70
N PHE A 103 2.60 -10.93 7.63
CA PHE A 103 1.60 -11.75 8.29
C PHE A 103 1.90 -11.87 9.79
N LEU A 104 0.89 -11.63 10.61
CA LEU A 104 1.00 -11.60 12.06
C LEU A 104 0.35 -12.80 12.74
N ALA A 105 -0.75 -13.31 12.21
CA ALA A 105 -1.48 -14.42 12.82
C ALA A 105 -2.29 -15.19 11.78
N LYS A 106 -2.82 -16.34 12.18
CA LYS A 106 -3.75 -17.15 11.41
C LYS A 106 -5.10 -17.19 12.11
N LEU A 107 -6.17 -17.33 11.35
CA LEU A 107 -7.49 -17.63 11.89
C LEU A 107 -8.24 -18.59 10.97
N LYS A 108 -9.12 -19.40 11.54
CA LYS A 108 -9.99 -20.29 10.78
C LYS A 108 -11.39 -19.67 10.70
N LYS A 109 -11.92 -19.52 9.49
CA LYS A 109 -13.29 -19.06 9.24
C LYS A 109 -13.90 -19.88 8.11
N ASN A 110 -15.08 -20.51 8.35
CA ASN A 110 -15.78 -21.32 7.34
C ASN A 110 -14.84 -22.35 6.67
N ASP A 111 -14.13 -23.15 7.47
CA ASP A 111 -13.15 -24.16 7.06
C ASP A 111 -11.96 -23.68 6.21
N ASN A 112 -11.84 -22.39 6.00
CA ASN A 112 -10.68 -21.78 5.35
C ASN A 112 -9.77 -21.14 6.38
N ILE A 113 -8.46 -21.22 6.12
CA ILE A 113 -7.46 -20.49 6.91
C ILE A 113 -7.21 -19.14 6.25
N TYR A 114 -7.21 -18.11 7.09
CA TYR A 114 -6.87 -16.75 6.69
C TYR A 114 -5.64 -16.27 7.47
N LEU A 115 -4.82 -15.51 6.80
CA LEU A 115 -3.69 -14.79 7.38
C LEU A 115 -4.13 -13.36 7.68
N LEU A 116 -3.81 -12.88 8.88
CA LEU A 116 -4.00 -11.48 9.25
C LEU A 116 -2.71 -10.72 8.96
N GLY A 117 -2.80 -9.73 8.08
CA GLY A 117 -1.68 -8.84 7.73
C GLY A 117 -1.49 -7.70 8.73
N SER A 118 -0.30 -7.11 8.72
CA SER A 118 0.03 -5.88 9.47
C SER A 118 -0.82 -4.69 9.04
N ASN A 119 -1.35 -4.71 7.82
CA ASN A 119 -2.31 -3.75 7.30
C ASN A 119 -3.76 -3.96 7.80
N GLY A 120 -4.00 -4.94 8.67
CA GLY A 120 -5.32 -5.29 9.21
C GLY A 120 -6.24 -6.03 8.24
N LYS A 121 -5.74 -6.47 7.08
CA LYS A 121 -6.55 -7.19 6.10
C LYS A 121 -6.37 -8.70 6.22
N PHE A 122 -7.43 -9.43 5.84
CA PHE A 122 -7.40 -10.88 5.82
C PHE A 122 -7.11 -11.38 4.40
N ILE A 123 -6.22 -12.37 4.32
CA ILE A 123 -5.82 -12.99 3.05
C ILE A 123 -6.02 -14.48 3.20
N LYS A 124 -6.76 -15.09 2.27
CA LYS A 124 -6.94 -16.56 2.28
C LYS A 124 -5.59 -17.23 2.05
N GLU A 125 -5.22 -18.16 2.94
CA GLU A 125 -4.00 -18.95 2.80
C GLU A 125 -4.17 -19.93 1.64
N ASN A 126 -3.39 -19.76 0.58
CA ASN A 126 -3.44 -20.62 -0.61
C ASN A 126 -2.28 -21.62 -0.67
N SER A 127 -1.35 -21.57 0.28
CA SER A 127 -0.17 -22.44 0.30
C SER A 127 0.10 -22.96 1.70
N ASN A 128 0.41 -24.26 1.80
CA ASN A 128 0.85 -24.92 3.03
C ASN A 128 2.28 -24.47 3.48
N LYS A 129 2.66 -23.22 3.24
CA LYS A 129 3.89 -22.70 3.82
C LYS A 129 3.70 -22.71 5.34
N LYS A 130 4.47 -23.56 6.03
CA LYS A 130 4.56 -23.62 7.50
C LYS A 130 5.15 -22.31 8.03
N ASN A 131 4.35 -21.26 8.06
CA ASN A 131 4.71 -20.07 8.81
C ASN A 131 4.33 -20.35 10.26
N SER A 132 5.27 -20.24 11.17
CA SER A 132 5.09 -20.35 12.62
C SER A 132 4.34 -19.15 13.20
N LEU A 133 3.15 -18.88 12.65
CA LEU A 133 2.29 -17.80 13.10
C LEU A 133 1.27 -18.34 14.11
N PRO A 134 0.95 -17.61 15.18
CA PRO A 134 -0.06 -18.01 16.13
C PRO A 134 -1.44 -18.09 15.49
N PHE A 135 -2.25 -19.05 15.93
CA PHE A 135 -3.68 -19.08 15.62
C PHE A 135 -4.45 -18.21 16.59
N ILE A 136 -5.42 -17.42 16.06
CA ILE A 136 -6.36 -16.65 16.87
C ILE A 136 -7.70 -17.37 16.91
N PHE A 137 -8.23 -17.53 18.13
CA PHE A 137 -9.54 -18.09 18.41
C PHE A 137 -10.41 -17.05 19.13
N GLY A 138 -11.70 -17.07 18.87
CA GLY A 138 -12.68 -16.15 19.41
C GLY A 138 -13.12 -15.09 18.40
N ASP A 139 -14.15 -14.34 18.78
CA ASP A 139 -14.74 -13.27 17.95
C ASP A 139 -14.16 -11.93 18.38
N PHE A 140 -13.08 -11.50 17.78
CA PHE A 140 -12.31 -10.31 18.11
C PHE A 140 -12.43 -9.23 17.02
N GLN A 141 -12.25 -7.98 17.42
CA GLN A 141 -12.04 -6.89 16.48
C GLN A 141 -10.55 -6.75 16.17
N ILE A 142 -10.22 -6.38 14.93
CA ILE A 142 -8.82 -6.17 14.48
C ILE A 142 -8.08 -5.20 15.40
N VAL A 143 -8.79 -4.16 15.86
CA VAL A 143 -8.23 -3.16 16.80
C VAL A 143 -7.78 -3.79 18.12
N ASP A 144 -8.52 -4.78 18.66
CA ASP A 144 -8.15 -5.44 19.91
C ASP A 144 -6.92 -6.30 19.75
N PHE A 145 -6.80 -6.99 18.62
CA PHE A 145 -5.56 -7.71 18.28
C PHE A 145 -4.36 -6.77 18.17
N PHE A 146 -4.49 -5.62 17.52
CA PHE A 146 -3.38 -4.67 17.40
C PHE A 146 -2.99 -4.05 18.75
N LYS A 147 -3.94 -3.83 19.66
CA LYS A 147 -3.62 -3.41 21.03
C LYS A 147 -2.76 -4.46 21.75
N LEU A 148 -3.20 -5.74 21.71
CA LEU A 148 -2.41 -6.84 22.28
C LEU A 148 -1.02 -6.92 21.62
N LYS A 149 -0.96 -6.90 20.29
CA LYS A 149 0.30 -6.98 19.55
C LYS A 149 1.26 -5.87 19.92
N LYS A 150 0.76 -4.64 20.07
CA LYS A 150 1.54 -3.49 20.53
C LYS A 150 2.14 -3.73 21.91
N VAL A 151 1.34 -4.21 22.87
CA VAL A 151 1.84 -4.52 24.22
C VAL A 151 2.94 -5.59 24.18
N ILE A 152 2.74 -6.65 23.35
CA ILE A 152 3.75 -7.69 23.19
C ILE A 152 5.05 -7.11 22.60
N ASP A 153 4.95 -6.23 21.60
CA ASP A 153 6.11 -5.61 20.94
C ASP A 153 6.86 -4.63 21.84
N GLU A 154 6.19 -3.99 22.79
CA GLU A 154 6.78 -3.10 23.79
C GLU A 154 7.54 -3.87 24.88
N THR A 155 7.32 -5.19 24.98
CA THR A 155 8.06 -6.08 25.86
C THR A 155 9.21 -6.77 25.10
N ASN A 156 10.19 -7.29 25.83
CA ASN A 156 11.24 -8.13 25.24
C ASN A 156 10.77 -9.56 24.94
N PHE A 157 9.44 -9.74 24.78
CA PHE A 157 8.85 -11.04 24.56
C PHE A 157 9.00 -11.49 23.08
N ASN A 158 9.49 -12.70 22.86
CA ASN A 158 9.61 -13.23 21.51
C ASN A 158 8.25 -13.71 20.98
N TYR A 159 7.66 -12.95 20.07
CA TYR A 159 6.38 -13.27 19.43
C TYR A 159 6.34 -14.65 18.78
N GLY A 160 7.43 -15.17 18.24
CA GLY A 160 7.52 -16.52 17.65
C GLY A 160 7.36 -17.67 18.64
N LYS A 161 7.34 -17.40 19.96
CA LYS A 161 7.03 -18.40 20.98
C LYS A 161 5.52 -18.60 21.21
N ILE A 162 4.68 -17.76 20.63
CA ILE A 162 3.23 -17.86 20.76
C ILE A 162 2.71 -18.92 19.80
N LYS A 163 1.95 -19.88 20.34
CA LYS A 163 1.29 -20.95 19.60
C LYS A 163 -0.14 -20.55 19.22
N ASN A 164 -0.92 -20.10 20.24
CA ASN A 164 -2.31 -19.71 20.08
C ASN A 164 -2.64 -18.46 20.89
N LEU A 165 -3.65 -17.73 20.41
CA LEU A 165 -4.24 -16.56 21.04
C LEU A 165 -5.74 -16.81 21.19
N TYR A 166 -6.29 -16.65 22.39
CA TYR A 166 -7.71 -16.85 22.67
C TYR A 166 -8.33 -15.53 23.12
N PHE A 167 -9.29 -15.03 22.38
CA PHE A 167 -10.03 -13.83 22.73
C PHE A 167 -11.38 -14.19 23.34
N TYR A 168 -11.70 -13.62 24.46
CA TYR A 168 -12.95 -13.83 25.19
C TYR A 168 -13.88 -12.63 25.09
N LYS A 169 -15.18 -12.84 25.18
CA LYS A 169 -16.20 -11.79 25.17
C LYS A 169 -16.01 -10.71 26.24
N SER A 170 -15.30 -11.04 27.34
CA SER A 170 -14.92 -10.08 28.39
C SER A 170 -13.84 -9.07 27.95
N GLY A 171 -13.29 -9.20 26.75
CA GLY A 171 -12.14 -8.41 26.26
C GLY A 171 -10.78 -8.95 26.67
N ARG A 172 -10.74 -10.07 27.42
CA ARG A 172 -9.51 -10.71 27.89
C ARG A 172 -8.86 -11.53 26.76
N TRP A 173 -7.54 -11.51 26.73
CA TRP A 173 -6.72 -12.39 25.92
C TRP A 173 -6.02 -13.45 26.78
N ASP A 174 -6.04 -14.70 26.35
CA ASP A 174 -5.17 -15.73 26.88
C ASP A 174 -4.16 -16.11 25.77
N ILE A 175 -2.88 -16.21 26.16
CA ILE A 175 -1.76 -16.44 25.24
C ILE A 175 -1.17 -17.81 25.57
N GLU A 176 -1.29 -18.77 24.65
CA GLU A 176 -0.67 -20.08 24.77
C GLU A 176 0.68 -20.09 24.09
N LEU A 177 1.71 -20.52 24.78
CA LEU A 177 3.07 -20.62 24.27
C LEU A 177 3.36 -22.01 23.69
N ASN A 178 4.43 -22.13 22.93
CA ASN A 178 4.86 -23.42 22.34
C ASN A 178 5.21 -24.51 23.38
N ASN A 179 5.47 -24.12 24.62
CA ASN A 179 5.72 -25.04 25.77
C ASN A 179 4.47 -25.26 26.64
N ASP A 180 3.28 -25.01 26.07
CA ASP A 180 1.95 -25.19 26.66
C ASP A 180 1.69 -24.32 27.93
N ILE A 181 2.51 -23.29 28.17
CA ILE A 181 2.24 -22.31 29.23
C ILE A 181 1.13 -21.37 28.73
N LEU A 182 0.13 -21.12 29.62
CA LEU A 182 -0.97 -20.19 29.36
C LEU A 182 -0.79 -18.92 30.19
N ILE A 183 -0.69 -17.79 29.50
CA ILE A 183 -0.62 -16.44 30.09
C ILE A 183 -1.99 -15.78 29.92
N LYS A 184 -2.58 -15.27 31.00
CA LYS A 184 -3.87 -14.55 30.99
C LYS A 184 -3.58 -13.05 31.05
N TYR A 185 -4.15 -12.30 30.11
CA TYR A 185 -3.96 -10.84 29.99
C TYR A 185 -5.29 -10.10 29.92
#